data_bd1ab78f8089490268c23f2ac202a88b
#
_entry.id   bd1ab78f8089490268c23f2ac202a88b
#
_cell.length_a   1.000
_cell.length_b   1.000
_cell.length_c   1.000
_cell.angle_alpha   90.00
_cell.angle_beta   90.00
_cell.angle_gamma   90.00
#
_symmetry.space_group_name_H-M   'P 1'
#
loop_
_entity.id
_entity.type
_entity.pdbx_description
1 polymer ?
#
loop_
_entity_poly.entity_id
_entity_poly.type
_entity_poly.pdbx_seq_one_letter_code
_entity_poly.pdbx_strand_id
1 'polypeptide(L)'
;MNNKISKIGMLSALALSCTLTMGARDIVQRTAHYMPEGNAFVCVNGSSRYTRALYGSTAEWRLETSDRPVFATYKKNQTGNIRFRISNGEQMLWLDEAEYCKASYEAGRRNYLLKDRRWGKGELDISVLAFPDTEGAVWRFTVRGFDNRKLKVEAVLSQTAVPKPVRSGDIGSFLKPGTFEAATSETSVLGSVSRLSPGSIFYFSVDGENQLSTAENAKMQSRYDAAEQWRNKLASSVVFHTPDAYINPIGGALVMAADGAWDGKVWQHGAVGWRMSLPGWRGAYMGDFLGMQDRQRIHFDAYAKSQVTDVPVTEPHLMDEKNNLARGTYKWGTPMYSNGYICRNPEKNNQFHHYDMNLVYIDELLWHFQFDADTAYMRKMWPVIKSHLAWEKQ
;
A
#
# COMPACT_ATOMS: atom_id res chain seq x y z
N MET A 1 -36.99 47.67 -42.92
CA MET A 1 -35.96 47.25 -41.93
C MET A 1 -36.64 46.65 -40.71
N ASN A 2 -37.06 45.43 -40.77
CA ASN A 2 -37.51 44.62 -39.61
C ASN A 2 -37.87 43.23 -40.11
N ASN A 3 -36.93 42.29 -40.11
CA ASN A 3 -37.21 40.84 -40.15
C ASN A 3 -35.94 39.96 -40.18
N LYS A 4 -34.76 40.50 -39.84
CA LYS A 4 -33.53 39.68 -39.79
C LYS A 4 -33.04 39.35 -38.37
N ILE A 5 -33.57 40.00 -37.32
CA ILE A 5 -33.09 39.78 -35.93
C ILE A 5 -33.79 38.59 -35.27
N SER A 6 -35.00 38.22 -35.71
CA SER A 6 -35.76 37.13 -35.13
C SER A 6 -35.23 35.73 -35.50
N LYS A 7 -34.52 35.58 -36.63
CA LYS A 7 -34.01 34.26 -37.06
C LYS A 7 -32.69 33.88 -36.44
N ILE A 8 -31.88 34.83 -36.02
CA ILE A 8 -30.57 34.55 -35.35
C ILE A 8 -30.77 34.15 -33.89
N GLY A 9 -31.77 34.76 -33.23
CA GLY A 9 -32.09 34.38 -31.84
C GLY A 9 -32.68 32.98 -31.71
N MET A 10 -33.46 32.52 -32.72
CA MET A 10 -34.09 31.21 -32.70
C MET A 10 -33.10 30.06 -33.03
N LEU A 11 -32.10 30.32 -33.88
CA LEU A 11 -31.04 29.35 -34.14
C LEU A 11 -30.09 29.18 -32.95
N SER A 12 -29.80 30.25 -32.21
CA SER A 12 -28.98 30.18 -31.02
C SER A 12 -29.69 29.46 -29.86
N ALA A 13 -30.98 29.58 -29.72
CA ALA A 13 -31.77 28.84 -28.73
C ALA A 13 -31.89 27.37 -29.06
N LEU A 14 -32.00 27.01 -30.36
CA LEU A 14 -32.02 25.60 -30.78
C LEU A 14 -30.63 24.93 -30.63
N ALA A 15 -29.54 25.66 -30.89
CA ALA A 15 -28.18 25.13 -30.67
C ALA A 15 -27.87 24.92 -29.18
N LEU A 16 -28.40 25.75 -28.29
CA LEU A 16 -28.22 25.60 -26.84
C LEU A 16 -29.08 24.46 -26.27
N SER A 17 -30.28 24.19 -26.86
CA SER A 17 -31.09 23.09 -26.39
C SER A 17 -30.61 21.72 -26.89
N CYS A 18 -29.90 21.67 -28.02
CA CYS A 18 -29.27 20.43 -28.49
C CYS A 18 -27.99 20.04 -27.74
N THR A 19 -27.32 20.95 -27.06
CA THR A 19 -26.16 20.65 -26.23
C THR A 19 -26.52 20.17 -24.82
N LEU A 20 -27.76 20.40 -24.36
CA LEU A 20 -28.24 19.96 -23.05
C LEU A 20 -28.88 18.56 -23.06
N THR A 21 -29.05 17.96 -24.23
CA THR A 21 -29.60 16.58 -24.38
C THR A 21 -28.55 15.53 -24.80
N MET A 22 -27.27 15.86 -24.80
CA MET A 22 -26.27 14.80 -24.82
C MET A 22 -26.27 14.10 -23.44
N GLY A 23 -27.11 13.08 -23.38
CA GLY A 23 -27.53 12.31 -22.25
C GLY A 23 -26.50 12.19 -21.17
N ALA A 24 -26.84 12.60 -19.97
CA ALA A 24 -26.36 11.91 -18.80
C ALA A 24 -26.62 10.42 -19.07
N ARG A 25 -25.60 9.65 -19.50
CA ARG A 25 -25.68 8.20 -19.43
C ARG A 25 -26.07 7.93 -18.00
N ASP A 26 -27.12 7.16 -17.79
CA ASP A 26 -27.52 6.70 -16.47
C ASP A 26 -26.25 6.14 -15.81
N ILE A 27 -25.64 6.93 -14.93
CA ILE A 27 -24.54 6.47 -14.12
C ILE A 27 -25.20 5.50 -13.18
N VAL A 28 -25.06 4.21 -13.48
CA VAL A 28 -25.48 3.15 -12.56
C VAL A 28 -24.74 3.42 -11.26
N GLN A 29 -25.44 3.99 -10.31
CA GLN A 29 -24.89 4.22 -8.97
C GLN A 29 -24.61 2.85 -8.37
N ARG A 30 -23.32 2.52 -8.24
CA ARG A 30 -22.90 1.33 -7.50
C ARG A 30 -23.20 1.56 -6.04
N THR A 31 -23.79 0.57 -5.37
CA THR A 31 -23.93 0.60 -3.92
C THR A 31 -22.54 0.67 -3.29
N ALA A 32 -22.24 1.75 -2.60
CA ALA A 32 -20.99 1.88 -1.86
C ALA A 32 -21.05 1.00 -0.61
N HIS A 33 -20.11 0.07 -0.47
CA HIS A 33 -19.99 -0.77 0.73
C HIS A 33 -19.23 -0.08 1.85
N TYR A 34 -18.44 0.93 1.51
CA TYR A 34 -17.61 1.70 2.45
C TYR A 34 -18.06 3.16 2.42
N MET A 35 -18.43 3.67 3.57
CA MET A 35 -18.89 5.04 3.74
C MET A 35 -17.83 5.87 4.45
N PRO A 36 -17.62 7.14 4.09
CA PRO A 36 -16.71 8.01 4.82
C PRO A 36 -17.32 8.40 6.17
N GLU A 37 -16.50 8.38 7.22
CA GLU A 37 -16.83 8.87 8.55
C GLU A 37 -15.58 9.58 9.11
N GLY A 38 -15.58 10.90 9.08
CA GLY A 38 -14.39 11.71 9.37
C GLY A 38 -13.24 11.37 8.42
N ASN A 39 -12.10 11.00 8.97
CA ASN A 39 -10.90 10.61 8.19
C ASN A 39 -10.82 9.08 7.96
N ALA A 40 -11.91 8.36 8.11
CA ALA A 40 -11.95 6.92 7.95
C ALA A 40 -12.98 6.48 6.89
N PHE A 41 -12.75 5.31 6.32
CA PHE A 41 -13.77 4.54 5.61
C PHE A 41 -14.33 3.47 6.52
N VAL A 42 -15.65 3.40 6.60
CA VAL A 42 -16.39 2.51 7.51
C VAL A 42 -17.24 1.52 6.72
N CYS A 43 -17.29 0.28 7.21
CA CYS A 43 -18.17 -0.77 6.71
C CYS A 43 -18.85 -1.45 7.91
N VAL A 44 -20.18 -1.61 7.84
CA VAL A 44 -20.94 -2.31 8.87
C VAL A 44 -21.36 -3.68 8.37
N ASN A 45 -21.07 -4.72 9.14
CA ASN A 45 -21.37 -6.12 8.82
C ASN A 45 -20.86 -6.57 7.43
N GLY A 46 -19.73 -6.01 7.01
CA GLY A 46 -19.06 -6.42 5.78
C GLY A 46 -18.61 -7.88 5.82
N SER A 47 -18.35 -8.45 4.66
CA SER A 47 -17.95 -9.85 4.49
C SER A 47 -16.69 -10.02 3.65
N SER A 48 -16.19 -8.92 3.08
CA SER A 48 -15.02 -8.98 2.19
C SER A 48 -13.75 -9.30 2.97
N ARG A 49 -12.95 -10.21 2.42
CA ARG A 49 -11.69 -10.63 3.01
C ARG A 49 -10.52 -9.83 2.43
N TYR A 50 -9.55 -9.52 3.29
CA TYR A 50 -8.25 -8.93 2.93
C TYR A 50 -8.38 -7.68 2.05
N THR A 51 -9.13 -6.72 2.57
CA THR A 51 -9.48 -5.48 1.86
C THR A 51 -8.47 -4.36 2.08
N ARG A 52 -7.64 -4.44 3.11
CA ARG A 52 -6.62 -3.45 3.47
C ARG A 52 -5.39 -4.14 4.05
N ALA A 53 -4.22 -3.72 3.58
CA ALA A 53 -2.96 -4.13 4.16
C ALA A 53 -2.42 -3.04 5.09
N LEU A 54 -1.84 -3.46 6.21
CA LEU A 54 -1.07 -2.61 7.11
C LEU A 54 0.41 -2.93 6.91
N TYR A 55 1.20 -1.90 6.68
CA TYR A 55 2.64 -1.99 6.44
C TYR A 55 3.40 -1.40 7.63
N GLY A 56 4.54 -2.02 7.94
CA GLY A 56 5.50 -1.53 8.92
C GLY A 56 6.71 -0.88 8.27
N SER A 57 7.83 -0.94 8.96
CA SER A 57 9.10 -0.30 8.57
C SER A 57 9.70 -0.80 7.26
N THR A 58 9.38 -2.02 6.88
CA THR A 58 9.81 -2.61 5.60
C THR A 58 8.62 -3.12 4.83
N ALA A 59 8.63 -2.92 3.55
CA ALA A 59 7.56 -3.40 2.71
C ALA A 59 7.60 -4.92 2.48
N GLU A 60 8.49 -5.68 3.14
CA GLU A 60 8.56 -7.13 2.98
C GLU A 60 7.50 -7.88 3.76
N TRP A 61 7.17 -7.37 4.92
CA TRP A 61 6.13 -7.90 5.79
C TRP A 61 4.91 -6.99 5.78
N ARG A 62 3.74 -7.57 5.79
CA ARG A 62 2.48 -6.85 5.98
C ARG A 62 1.43 -7.70 6.64
N LEU A 63 0.46 -7.04 7.26
CA LEU A 63 -0.74 -7.63 7.79
C LEU A 63 -1.92 -7.32 6.86
N GLU A 64 -2.48 -8.34 6.23
CA GLU A 64 -3.74 -8.22 5.51
C GLU A 64 -4.90 -8.21 6.51
N THR A 65 -5.87 -7.31 6.30
CA THR A 65 -7.03 -7.15 7.17
C THR A 65 -8.34 -7.24 6.40
N SER A 66 -9.37 -7.80 7.03
CA SER A 66 -10.69 -8.03 6.45
C SER A 66 -11.74 -7.07 7.00
N ASP A 67 -12.95 -7.09 6.44
CA ASP A 67 -14.08 -6.31 6.98
C ASP A 67 -14.59 -6.84 8.32
N ARG A 68 -14.16 -8.03 8.70
CA ARG A 68 -14.33 -8.61 10.02
C ARG A 68 -12.96 -8.94 10.59
N PRO A 69 -12.79 -9.13 11.90
CA PRO A 69 -11.48 -9.33 12.54
C PRO A 69 -10.84 -10.69 12.20
N VAL A 70 -10.54 -10.85 10.93
CA VAL A 70 -9.69 -11.92 10.39
C VAL A 70 -8.49 -11.27 9.70
N PHE A 71 -7.31 -11.81 9.94
CA PHE A 71 -6.04 -11.24 9.51
C PHE A 71 -5.18 -12.31 8.86
N ALA A 72 -4.30 -11.86 7.97
CA ALA A 72 -3.25 -12.74 7.46
C ALA A 72 -1.90 -12.02 7.49
N THR A 73 -0.89 -12.70 7.99
CA THR A 73 0.49 -12.27 7.84
C THR A 73 1.01 -12.67 6.47
N TYR A 74 1.75 -11.81 5.82
CA TYR A 74 2.38 -12.09 4.54
C TYR A 74 3.83 -11.61 4.51
N LYS A 75 4.71 -12.54 4.23
CA LYS A 75 6.10 -12.34 3.88
C LYS A 75 6.43 -13.30 2.74
N LYS A 76 7.45 -13.02 1.95
CA LYS A 76 7.76 -13.76 0.71
C LYS A 76 7.69 -15.29 0.82
N ASN A 77 8.12 -15.86 1.94
CA ASN A 77 8.20 -17.32 2.14
C ASN A 77 7.39 -17.79 3.34
N GLN A 78 6.56 -16.94 3.91
CA GLN A 78 5.83 -17.26 5.14
C GLN A 78 4.50 -16.54 5.17
N THR A 79 3.45 -17.27 5.47
CA THR A 79 2.09 -16.73 5.62
C THR A 79 1.39 -17.41 6.78
N GLY A 80 0.48 -16.70 7.42
CA GLY A 80 -0.35 -17.23 8.48
C GLY A 80 -1.71 -16.56 8.49
N ASN A 81 -2.72 -17.26 9.00
CA ASN A 81 -4.05 -16.70 9.26
C ASN A 81 -4.22 -16.52 10.75
N ILE A 82 -4.70 -15.34 11.17
CA ILE A 82 -4.94 -15.01 12.57
C ILE A 82 -6.42 -14.70 12.76
N ARG A 83 -7.04 -15.44 13.68
CA ARG A 83 -8.40 -15.21 14.15
C ARG A 83 -8.41 -15.11 15.67
N PHE A 84 -9.45 -14.49 16.21
CA PHE A 84 -9.67 -14.36 17.63
C PHE A 84 -10.99 -15.01 18.02
N ARG A 85 -11.04 -15.63 19.19
CA ARG A 85 -12.26 -16.17 19.75
C ARG A 85 -12.45 -15.74 21.20
N ILE A 86 -13.70 -15.64 21.60
CA ILE A 86 -14.10 -15.34 22.96
C ILE A 86 -14.87 -16.54 23.52
N SER A 87 -14.61 -16.91 24.78
CA SER A 87 -15.29 -18.02 25.44
C SER A 87 -15.57 -17.72 26.90
N ASN A 88 -16.64 -18.30 27.43
CA ASN A 88 -16.99 -18.28 28.86
C ASN A 88 -16.78 -19.63 29.55
N GLY A 89 -16.19 -20.59 28.87
CA GLY A 89 -16.00 -21.95 29.30
C GLY A 89 -17.07 -22.93 28.81
N GLU A 90 -18.27 -22.45 28.49
CA GLU A 90 -19.40 -23.24 27.96
C GLU A 90 -19.64 -22.96 26.48
N GLN A 91 -19.54 -21.72 26.11
CA GLN A 91 -19.77 -21.24 24.73
C GLN A 91 -18.53 -20.54 24.19
N MET A 92 -18.27 -20.72 22.92
CA MET A 92 -17.20 -20.11 22.18
C MET A 92 -17.77 -19.40 20.96
N LEU A 93 -17.26 -18.21 20.67
CA LEU A 93 -17.58 -17.43 19.48
C LEU A 93 -16.31 -16.94 18.83
N TRP A 94 -16.19 -17.12 17.53
CA TRP A 94 -15.20 -16.42 16.73
C TRP A 94 -15.60 -14.94 16.59
N LEU A 95 -14.66 -14.03 16.80
CA LEU A 95 -14.96 -12.60 16.78
C LEU A 95 -15.40 -12.11 15.38
N ASP A 96 -14.98 -12.77 14.32
CA ASP A 96 -15.44 -12.48 12.96
C ASP A 96 -16.88 -12.96 12.69
N GLU A 97 -17.48 -13.73 13.60
CA GLU A 97 -18.87 -14.21 13.54
C GLU A 97 -19.82 -13.36 14.42
N ALA A 98 -19.33 -12.30 15.07
CA ALA A 98 -20.16 -11.43 15.88
C ALA A 98 -21.32 -10.83 15.08
N GLU A 99 -22.50 -10.71 15.72
CA GLU A 99 -23.72 -10.21 15.06
C GLU A 99 -23.57 -8.78 14.51
N TYR A 100 -22.81 -7.96 15.21
CA TYR A 100 -22.49 -6.60 14.79
C TYR A 100 -20.97 -6.41 14.73
N CYS A 101 -20.52 -5.95 13.58
CA CYS A 101 -19.15 -5.56 13.35
C CYS A 101 -19.11 -4.26 12.55
N LYS A 102 -18.69 -3.16 13.18
CA LYS A 102 -18.34 -1.93 12.48
C LYS A 102 -16.83 -1.93 12.29
N ALA A 103 -16.40 -2.11 11.05
CA ALA A 103 -14.99 -2.04 10.68
C ALA A 103 -14.67 -0.65 10.12
N SER A 104 -13.55 -0.05 10.51
CA SER A 104 -13.07 1.19 9.92
C SER A 104 -11.59 1.10 9.55
N TYR A 105 -11.24 1.79 8.47
CA TYR A 105 -9.85 2.00 8.06
C TYR A 105 -9.54 3.48 8.06
N GLU A 106 -8.56 3.87 8.84
CA GLU A 106 -8.06 5.23 8.94
C GLU A 106 -6.55 5.23 8.70
N ALA A 107 -6.14 5.51 7.49
CA ALA A 107 -4.75 5.71 7.09
C ALA A 107 -3.71 4.86 7.85
N GLY A 108 -3.70 3.54 7.61
CA GLY A 108 -2.75 2.61 8.24
C GLY A 108 -3.18 2.04 9.60
N ARG A 109 -4.40 2.34 10.05
CA ARG A 109 -5.02 1.74 11.24
C ARG A 109 -6.32 1.03 10.87
N ARG A 110 -6.50 -0.19 11.34
CA ARG A 110 -7.76 -0.91 11.22
C ARG A 110 -8.43 -1.03 12.57
N ASN A 111 -9.70 -0.64 12.67
CA ASN A 111 -10.46 -0.75 13.90
C ASN A 111 -11.72 -1.58 13.67
N TYR A 112 -12.18 -2.23 14.75
CA TYR A 112 -13.42 -2.97 14.77
C TYR A 112 -14.16 -2.67 16.08
N LEU A 113 -15.46 -2.39 15.97
CA LEU A 113 -16.38 -2.39 17.10
C LEU A 113 -17.30 -3.58 16.96
N LEU A 114 -17.24 -4.49 17.92
CA LEU A 114 -18.01 -5.72 17.94
C LEU A 114 -19.05 -5.71 19.03
N LYS A 115 -20.26 -6.21 18.71
CA LYS A 115 -21.35 -6.46 19.65
C LYS A 115 -21.98 -7.81 19.30
N ASP A 116 -22.46 -8.50 20.33
CA ASP A 116 -23.16 -9.77 20.16
C ASP A 116 -24.12 -9.97 21.31
N ARG A 117 -25.35 -10.44 21.01
CA ARG A 117 -26.38 -10.67 22.05
C ARG A 117 -25.93 -11.64 23.12
N ARG A 118 -25.04 -12.57 22.81
CA ARG A 118 -24.44 -13.53 23.75
C ARG A 118 -23.60 -12.84 24.84
N TRP A 119 -23.15 -11.62 24.58
CA TRP A 119 -22.37 -10.79 25.51
C TRP A 119 -23.24 -9.81 26.31
N GLY A 120 -24.55 -9.79 26.08
CA GLY A 120 -25.48 -8.82 26.67
C GLY A 120 -25.17 -7.41 26.16
N LYS A 121 -24.83 -6.50 27.07
CA LYS A 121 -24.43 -5.10 26.72
C LYS A 121 -22.93 -4.94 26.41
N GLY A 122 -22.19 -6.04 26.36
CA GLY A 122 -20.76 -6.00 26.13
C GLY A 122 -20.39 -5.52 24.74
N GLU A 123 -19.37 -4.66 24.65
CA GLU A 123 -18.77 -4.17 23.43
C GLU A 123 -17.26 -4.44 23.48
N LEU A 124 -16.70 -4.81 22.34
CA LEU A 124 -15.27 -5.05 22.19
C LEU A 124 -14.72 -4.17 21.07
N ASP A 125 -13.87 -3.23 21.43
CA ASP A 125 -13.12 -2.44 20.46
C ASP A 125 -11.76 -3.10 20.19
N ILE A 126 -11.41 -3.24 18.92
CA ILE A 126 -10.10 -3.77 18.47
C ILE A 126 -9.47 -2.72 17.58
N SER A 127 -8.24 -2.32 17.90
CA SER A 127 -7.45 -1.44 17.06
C SER A 127 -6.14 -2.13 16.68
N VAL A 128 -5.78 -2.06 15.40
CA VAL A 128 -4.67 -2.82 14.81
C VAL A 128 -3.71 -1.89 14.10
N LEU A 129 -2.43 -2.05 14.41
CA LEU A 129 -1.32 -1.31 13.81
C LEU A 129 -0.17 -2.26 13.46
N ALA A 130 0.55 -1.97 12.37
CA ALA A 130 1.85 -2.58 12.13
C ALA A 130 2.94 -1.82 12.90
N PHE A 131 4.02 -2.51 13.27
CA PHE A 131 5.15 -1.88 13.95
C PHE A 131 5.98 -1.04 12.99
N PRO A 132 6.45 0.16 13.40
CA PRO A 132 7.23 1.04 12.53
C PRO A 132 8.70 0.64 12.36
N ASP A 133 9.25 -0.13 13.27
CA ASP A 133 10.68 -0.42 13.43
C ASP A 133 11.03 -1.90 13.25
N THR A 134 10.04 -2.77 13.28
CA THR A 134 10.21 -4.22 13.15
C THR A 134 9.08 -4.83 12.35
N GLU A 135 9.32 -5.99 11.75
CA GLU A 135 8.24 -6.78 11.15
C GLU A 135 7.29 -7.26 12.24
N GLY A 136 6.00 -7.06 12.02
CA GLY A 136 4.97 -7.47 12.96
C GLY A 136 3.84 -6.45 13.13
N ALA A 137 2.86 -6.82 13.96
CA ALA A 137 1.69 -6.02 14.25
C ALA A 137 1.22 -6.19 15.70
N VAL A 138 0.41 -5.24 16.14
CA VAL A 138 -0.19 -5.23 17.47
C VAL A 138 -1.68 -4.97 17.38
N TRP A 139 -2.43 -5.71 18.15
CA TRP A 139 -3.86 -5.51 18.40
C TRP A 139 -4.06 -5.00 19.82
N ARG A 140 -4.72 -3.85 19.95
CA ARG A 140 -5.21 -3.34 21.23
C ARG A 140 -6.69 -3.64 21.35
N PHE A 141 -7.07 -4.35 22.38
CA PHE A 141 -8.44 -4.65 22.75
C PHE A 141 -8.88 -3.75 23.88
N THR A 142 -10.06 -3.15 23.76
CA THR A 142 -10.70 -2.37 24.83
C THR A 142 -12.08 -2.94 25.09
N VAL A 143 -12.35 -3.24 26.35
CA VAL A 143 -13.59 -3.88 26.80
C VAL A 143 -14.54 -2.85 27.38
N ARG A 144 -15.80 -2.87 26.95
CA ARG A 144 -16.85 -2.01 27.48
C ARG A 144 -18.08 -2.82 27.84
N GLY A 145 -18.75 -2.49 28.93
CA GLY A 145 -20.09 -2.98 29.27
C GLY A 145 -20.23 -4.49 29.57
N PHE A 146 -19.12 -5.22 29.73
CA PHE A 146 -19.17 -6.61 30.15
C PHE A 146 -19.34 -6.68 31.67
N ASP A 147 -20.46 -7.25 32.12
CA ASP A 147 -20.74 -7.43 33.56
C ASP A 147 -19.94 -8.63 34.09
N ASN A 148 -18.80 -8.38 34.77
CA ASN A 148 -18.00 -9.32 35.59
C ASN A 148 -17.95 -10.79 35.14
N ARG A 149 -18.04 -11.05 33.85
CA ARG A 149 -18.01 -12.40 33.30
C ARG A 149 -16.56 -12.89 33.19
N LYS A 150 -16.33 -14.13 33.54
CA LYS A 150 -15.10 -14.84 33.27
C LYS A 150 -15.02 -15.14 31.76
N LEU A 151 -14.75 -14.12 30.99
CA LEU A 151 -14.56 -14.27 29.54
C LEU A 151 -13.06 -14.36 29.23
N LYS A 152 -12.72 -15.19 28.29
CA LYS A 152 -11.38 -15.44 27.81
C LYS A 152 -11.33 -15.09 26.32
N VAL A 153 -10.37 -14.27 25.94
CA VAL A 153 -10.07 -14.00 24.52
C VAL A 153 -8.80 -14.74 24.15
N GLU A 154 -8.85 -15.44 23.06
CA GLU A 154 -7.73 -16.23 22.54
C GLU A 154 -7.41 -15.79 21.11
N ALA A 155 -6.13 -15.62 20.82
CA ALA A 155 -5.61 -15.51 19.48
C ALA A 155 -5.26 -16.90 18.95
N VAL A 156 -5.65 -17.15 17.72
CA VAL A 156 -5.39 -18.43 17.04
C VAL A 156 -4.68 -18.14 15.74
N LEU A 157 -3.50 -18.69 15.58
CA LEU A 157 -2.73 -18.60 14.34
C LEU A 157 -2.71 -19.97 13.66
N SER A 158 -3.07 -19.99 12.39
CA SER A 158 -2.92 -21.15 11.51
C SER A 158 -1.88 -20.80 10.45
N GLN A 159 -0.92 -21.68 10.21
CA GLN A 159 -0.05 -21.52 9.06
C GLN A 159 -0.82 -21.82 7.77
N THR A 160 -0.49 -21.11 6.72
CA THR A 160 -1.12 -21.27 5.41
C THR A 160 -0.06 -21.54 4.35
N ALA A 161 -0.49 -22.09 3.21
CA ALA A 161 0.40 -22.21 2.07
C ALA A 161 0.86 -20.83 1.60
N VAL A 162 2.13 -20.68 1.30
CA VAL A 162 2.65 -19.43 0.72
C VAL A 162 2.00 -19.21 -0.65
N PRO A 163 1.29 -18.10 -0.83
CA PRO A 163 0.56 -17.85 -2.07
C PRO A 163 1.51 -17.63 -3.23
N LYS A 164 1.21 -18.26 -4.36
CA LYS A 164 1.88 -17.96 -5.63
C LYS A 164 1.05 -16.91 -6.37
N PRO A 165 1.55 -15.69 -6.54
CA PRO A 165 0.85 -14.68 -7.32
C PRO A 165 0.63 -15.16 -8.74
N VAL A 166 -0.57 -14.94 -9.27
CA VAL A 166 -0.90 -15.23 -10.67
C VAL A 166 -0.61 -13.98 -11.49
N ARG A 167 0.28 -14.11 -12.46
CA ARG A 167 0.58 -13.02 -13.38
C ARG A 167 -0.59 -12.82 -14.34
N SER A 168 -1.00 -11.56 -14.50
CA SER A 168 -2.04 -11.15 -15.44
C SER A 168 -1.47 -10.11 -16.40
N GLY A 169 -0.78 -10.58 -17.45
CA GLY A 169 -0.13 -9.72 -18.44
C GLY A 169 0.81 -8.70 -17.78
N ASP A 170 0.73 -7.46 -18.24
CA ASP A 170 1.53 -6.33 -17.71
C ASP A 170 0.83 -5.58 -16.56
N ILE A 171 -0.36 -5.99 -16.19
CA ILE A 171 -1.15 -5.33 -15.14
C ILE A 171 -0.67 -5.73 -13.74
N GLY A 172 0.17 -6.74 -13.63
CA GLY A 172 0.70 -7.23 -12.36
C GLY A 172 0.18 -8.59 -11.96
N SER A 173 0.27 -8.88 -10.69
CA SER A 173 -0.16 -10.16 -10.12
C SER A 173 -1.24 -9.95 -9.08
N PHE A 174 -2.11 -10.92 -8.97
CA PHE A 174 -3.12 -10.95 -7.93
C PHE A 174 -3.06 -12.27 -7.16
N LEU A 175 -3.57 -12.26 -5.95
CA LEU A 175 -3.77 -13.44 -5.14
C LEU A 175 -5.19 -13.95 -5.33
N LYS A 176 -5.36 -15.27 -5.46
CA LYS A 176 -6.69 -15.86 -5.58
C LYS A 176 -7.48 -15.67 -4.28
N PRO A 177 -8.80 -15.49 -4.35
CA PRO A 177 -9.63 -15.53 -3.15
C PRO A 177 -9.38 -16.80 -2.34
N GLY A 178 -9.41 -16.70 -1.02
CA GLY A 178 -9.17 -17.83 -0.13
C GLY A 178 -7.69 -18.22 0.06
N THR A 179 -6.76 -17.54 -0.60
CA THR A 179 -5.32 -17.84 -0.51
C THR A 179 -4.79 -17.89 0.92
N PHE A 180 -5.23 -16.99 1.78
CA PHE A 180 -4.78 -16.91 3.17
C PHE A 180 -5.66 -17.75 4.14
N GLU A 181 -6.64 -18.48 3.64
CA GLU A 181 -7.59 -19.22 4.48
C GLU A 181 -7.33 -20.74 4.51
N ALA A 182 -6.55 -21.22 3.54
CA ALA A 182 -6.21 -22.63 3.46
C ALA A 182 -5.08 -22.98 4.45
N ALA A 183 -5.45 -23.47 5.63
CA ALA A 183 -4.49 -23.94 6.63
C ALA A 183 -3.71 -25.15 6.12
N THR A 184 -2.40 -25.16 6.34
CA THR A 184 -1.49 -26.27 6.01
C THR A 184 -0.98 -27.00 7.24
N SER A 185 -1.23 -26.47 8.43
CA SER A 185 -0.83 -27.04 9.71
C SER A 185 -1.93 -26.86 10.76
N GLU A 186 -1.76 -27.52 11.89
CA GLU A 186 -2.65 -27.37 13.03
C GLU A 186 -2.67 -25.92 13.52
N THR A 187 -3.82 -25.50 14.02
CA THR A 187 -4.01 -24.18 14.62
C THR A 187 -3.27 -24.09 15.95
N SER A 188 -2.44 -23.07 16.09
CA SER A 188 -1.79 -22.75 17.37
C SER A 188 -2.61 -21.72 18.15
N VAL A 189 -2.85 -21.98 19.42
CA VAL A 189 -3.45 -21.03 20.37
C VAL A 189 -2.34 -20.53 21.27
N LEU A 190 -1.87 -19.31 21.06
CA LEU A 190 -0.67 -18.79 21.71
C LEU A 190 -0.93 -17.74 22.79
N GLY A 191 -2.14 -17.21 22.87
CA GLY A 191 -2.44 -16.19 23.87
C GLY A 191 -3.85 -16.28 24.40
N SER A 192 -4.01 -15.96 25.66
CA SER A 192 -5.33 -15.84 26.28
C SER A 192 -5.34 -14.77 27.36
N VAL A 193 -6.43 -14.08 27.45
CA VAL A 193 -6.70 -13.15 28.54
C VAL A 193 -7.88 -13.67 29.35
N SER A 194 -7.68 -13.89 30.64
CA SER A 194 -8.73 -14.34 31.54
C SER A 194 -9.24 -13.15 32.39
N ARG A 195 -10.53 -12.94 32.41
CA ARG A 195 -11.27 -11.84 33.02
C ARG A 195 -11.30 -10.56 32.21
N LEU A 196 -12.38 -10.41 31.48
CA LEU A 196 -12.75 -9.13 30.91
C LEU A 196 -13.63 -8.38 31.92
N SER A 197 -13.20 -7.19 32.30
CA SER A 197 -13.99 -6.24 33.05
C SER A 197 -14.15 -4.94 32.27
N PRO A 198 -15.18 -4.14 32.47
CA PRO A 198 -15.32 -2.86 31.83
C PRO A 198 -14.09 -1.99 32.04
N GLY A 199 -13.56 -1.42 30.95
CA GLY A 199 -12.33 -0.62 30.97
C GLY A 199 -11.03 -1.42 30.83
N SER A 200 -11.06 -2.74 30.80
CA SER A 200 -9.85 -3.55 30.57
C SER A 200 -9.28 -3.28 29.20
N ILE A 201 -7.97 -3.07 29.16
CA ILE A 201 -7.17 -2.97 27.93
C ILE A 201 -6.13 -4.07 27.94
N PHE A 202 -6.01 -4.78 26.84
CA PHE A 202 -4.99 -5.81 26.67
C PHE A 202 -4.53 -5.88 25.21
N TYR A 203 -3.42 -6.55 25.00
CA TYR A 203 -2.75 -6.57 23.70
C TYR A 203 -2.43 -7.98 23.26
N PHE A 204 -2.51 -8.19 21.94
CA PHE A 204 -1.85 -9.28 21.24
C PHE A 204 -0.87 -8.68 20.24
N SER A 205 0.18 -9.41 19.94
CA SER A 205 1.10 -9.05 18.87
C SER A 205 1.57 -10.28 18.11
N VAL A 206 1.98 -10.06 16.88
CA VAL A 206 2.68 -11.03 16.04
C VAL A 206 3.96 -10.41 15.55
N ASP A 207 5.03 -11.17 15.51
CA ASP A 207 6.30 -10.75 14.93
C ASP A 207 6.48 -11.25 13.48
N GLY A 208 7.61 -10.92 12.88
CA GLY A 208 7.95 -11.31 11.51
C GLY A 208 8.13 -12.81 11.29
N GLU A 209 8.26 -13.58 12.36
CA GLU A 209 8.38 -15.04 12.35
C GLU A 209 7.08 -15.76 12.73
N ASN A 210 5.95 -15.03 12.68
CA ASN A 210 4.62 -15.52 13.05
C ASN A 210 4.52 -16.03 14.49
N GLN A 211 5.31 -15.44 15.42
CA GLN A 211 5.17 -15.74 16.84
C GLN A 211 4.14 -14.82 17.46
N LEU A 212 3.04 -15.40 17.93
CA LEU A 212 2.04 -14.66 18.68
C LEU A 212 2.48 -14.45 20.13
N SER A 213 2.19 -13.27 20.65
CA SER A 213 2.38 -12.94 22.06
C SER A 213 1.15 -12.23 22.60
N THR A 214 0.90 -12.40 23.89
CA THR A 214 -0.10 -11.63 24.63
C THR A 214 0.57 -11.01 25.84
N ALA A 215 0.25 -9.75 26.12
CA ALA A 215 0.75 -9.04 27.27
C ALA A 215 -0.22 -7.95 27.71
N GLU A 216 -0.42 -7.86 29.00
CA GLU A 216 -1.06 -6.74 29.71
C GLU A 216 0.02 -5.80 30.24
N ASN A 217 1.08 -5.56 29.55
CA ASN A 217 2.20 -4.85 30.12
C ASN A 217 2.45 -3.49 29.47
N ALA A 218 3.07 -2.62 30.26
CA ALA A 218 3.47 -1.27 29.83
C ALA A 218 4.37 -1.29 28.59
N LYS A 219 5.14 -2.36 28.37
CA LYS A 219 6.00 -2.51 27.19
C LYS A 219 5.18 -2.62 25.91
N MET A 220 4.10 -3.40 25.92
CA MET A 220 3.26 -3.56 24.71
C MET A 220 2.44 -2.30 24.45
N GLN A 221 1.97 -1.63 25.48
CA GLN A 221 1.34 -0.32 25.36
C GLN A 221 2.30 0.69 24.73
N SER A 222 3.51 0.78 25.23
CA SER A 222 4.53 1.69 24.69
C SER A 222 4.82 1.42 23.20
N ARG A 223 4.87 0.14 22.79
CA ARG A 223 5.03 -0.23 21.36
C ARG A 223 3.81 0.17 20.53
N TYR A 224 2.59 -0.02 21.05
CA TYR A 224 1.37 0.42 20.39
C TYR A 224 1.36 1.94 20.22
N ASP A 225 1.67 2.68 21.27
CA ASP A 225 1.68 4.15 21.27
C ASP A 225 2.75 4.68 20.30
N ALA A 226 3.91 4.06 20.22
CA ALA A 226 4.95 4.40 19.25
C ALA A 226 4.48 4.15 17.80
N ALA A 227 3.82 3.02 17.54
CA ALA A 227 3.26 2.72 16.24
C ALA A 227 2.15 3.71 15.84
N GLU A 228 1.31 4.11 16.80
CA GLU A 228 0.26 5.10 16.57
C GLU A 228 0.84 6.49 16.28
N GLN A 229 1.85 6.92 17.03
CA GLN A 229 2.54 8.20 16.78
C GLN A 229 3.20 8.24 15.42
N TRP A 230 3.92 7.18 15.05
CA TRP A 230 4.54 7.06 13.74
C TRP A 230 3.51 7.13 12.61
N ARG A 231 2.43 6.35 12.72
CA ARG A 231 1.33 6.38 11.77
C ARG A 231 0.72 7.77 11.65
N ASN A 232 0.42 8.42 12.77
CA ASN A 232 -0.17 9.75 12.80
C ASN A 232 0.75 10.77 12.10
N LYS A 233 2.05 10.70 12.35
CA LYS A 233 3.04 11.56 11.69
C LYS A 233 3.00 11.40 10.17
N LEU A 234 3.00 10.16 9.68
CA LEU A 234 2.94 9.91 8.24
C LEU A 234 1.58 10.34 7.65
N ALA A 235 0.49 9.88 8.23
CA ALA A 235 -0.85 10.13 7.72
C ALA A 235 -1.22 11.62 7.68
N SER A 236 -0.61 12.44 8.52
CA SER A 236 -0.84 13.88 8.56
C SER A 236 -0.04 14.70 7.53
N SER A 237 0.89 14.08 6.80
CA SER A 237 1.68 14.82 5.80
C SER A 237 0.87 15.23 4.57
N VAL A 238 -0.24 14.56 4.30
CA VAL A 238 -1.18 14.94 3.24
C VAL A 238 -2.61 14.94 3.79
N VAL A 239 -3.23 16.10 3.79
CA VAL A 239 -4.60 16.28 4.29
C VAL A 239 -5.45 16.90 3.19
N PHE A 240 -6.60 16.30 2.91
CA PHE A 240 -7.58 16.83 2.00
C PHE A 240 -8.76 17.44 2.77
N HIS A 241 -9.16 18.64 2.37
CA HIS A 241 -10.38 19.30 2.83
C HIS A 241 -11.22 19.68 1.62
N THR A 242 -12.14 18.82 1.25
CA THR A 242 -13.01 19.02 0.09
C THR A 242 -14.48 18.89 0.50
N PRO A 243 -15.42 19.40 -0.30
CA PRO A 243 -16.84 19.14 -0.10
C PRO A 243 -17.22 17.67 -0.23
N ASP A 244 -16.40 16.86 -0.89
CA ASP A 244 -16.63 15.41 -1.07
C ASP A 244 -16.03 14.63 0.10
N ALA A 245 -16.89 14.06 0.92
CA ALA A 245 -16.50 13.28 2.09
C ALA A 245 -15.69 12.01 1.72
N TYR A 246 -15.80 11.50 0.50
CA TYR A 246 -15.02 10.33 0.06
C TYR A 246 -13.57 10.68 -0.27
N ILE A 247 -13.28 11.92 -0.64
CA ILE A 247 -11.92 12.35 -0.96
C ILE A 247 -11.10 12.60 0.32
N ASN A 248 -11.73 13.13 1.37
CA ASN A 248 -11.01 13.56 2.56
C ASN A 248 -10.17 12.45 3.25
N PRO A 249 -10.65 11.21 3.40
CA PRO A 249 -9.87 10.13 4.01
C PRO A 249 -8.71 9.61 3.13
N ILE A 250 -8.66 10.00 1.84
CA ILE A 250 -7.69 9.43 0.89
C ILE A 250 -6.28 9.98 1.13
N GLY A 251 -6.12 11.23 1.54
CA GLY A 251 -4.81 11.87 1.69
C GLY A 251 -3.84 11.03 2.54
N GLY A 252 -4.17 10.80 3.79
CA GLY A 252 -3.35 9.96 4.66
C GLY A 252 -3.23 8.51 4.18
N ALA A 253 -4.27 7.95 3.55
CA ALA A 253 -4.23 6.59 3.00
C ALA A 253 -3.23 6.45 1.85
N LEU A 254 -3.09 7.47 1.00
CA LEU A 254 -2.07 7.51 -0.07
C LEU A 254 -0.66 7.52 0.51
N VAL A 255 -0.41 8.30 1.56
CA VAL A 255 0.90 8.33 2.23
C VAL A 255 1.24 6.95 2.81
N MET A 256 0.29 6.30 3.46
CA MET A 256 0.51 4.95 4.01
C MET A 256 0.73 3.90 2.92
N ALA A 257 0.06 4.02 1.77
CA ALA A 257 0.27 3.14 0.63
C ALA A 257 1.67 3.35 0.01
N ALA A 258 2.12 4.59 -0.09
CA ALA A 258 3.46 4.92 -0.54
C ALA A 258 4.53 4.38 0.42
N ASP A 259 4.34 4.57 1.73
CA ASP A 259 5.22 4.00 2.75
C ASP A 259 5.34 2.48 2.60
N GLY A 260 4.24 1.79 2.30
CA GLY A 260 4.20 0.35 2.03
C GLY A 260 4.95 -0.09 0.76
N ALA A 261 5.32 0.82 -0.13
CA ALA A 261 6.14 0.53 -1.32
C ALA A 261 7.64 0.82 -1.09
N TRP A 262 8.02 1.35 0.06
CA TRP A 262 9.41 1.63 0.42
C TRP A 262 10.07 0.42 1.08
N ASP A 263 11.25 0.00 0.59
CA ASP A 263 11.97 -1.17 1.14
C ASP A 263 13.14 -0.80 2.06
N GLY A 264 13.28 0.48 2.40
CA GLY A 264 14.41 1.01 3.18
C GLY A 264 15.52 1.62 2.32
N LYS A 265 15.55 1.32 1.01
CA LYS A 265 16.58 1.81 0.08
C LYS A 265 15.99 2.41 -1.19
N VAL A 266 15.01 1.74 -1.79
CA VAL A 266 14.40 2.20 -3.04
C VAL A 266 12.89 1.99 -3.02
N TRP A 267 12.20 2.76 -3.86
CA TRP A 267 10.80 2.52 -4.15
C TRP A 267 10.65 1.24 -4.95
N GLN A 268 9.75 0.37 -4.49
CA GLN A 268 9.40 -0.84 -5.20
C GLN A 268 8.32 -0.55 -6.25
N HIS A 269 8.33 -1.29 -7.36
CA HIS A 269 7.33 -1.15 -8.41
C HIS A 269 5.90 -1.44 -7.94
N GLY A 270 5.73 -2.35 -7.00
CA GLY A 270 4.43 -2.70 -6.44
C GLY A 270 4.55 -3.38 -5.10
N ALA A 271 3.42 -3.79 -4.54
CA ALA A 271 3.36 -4.38 -3.22
C ALA A 271 3.46 -5.91 -3.24
N VAL A 272 2.50 -6.64 -3.78
CA VAL A 272 2.40 -8.09 -3.59
C VAL A 272 3.19 -8.90 -4.62
N GLY A 273 2.80 -8.86 -5.86
CA GLY A 273 3.35 -9.73 -6.91
C GLY A 273 4.43 -9.07 -7.74
N TRP A 274 4.43 -7.75 -7.77
CA TRP A 274 5.38 -6.93 -8.51
C TRP A 274 6.31 -6.15 -7.58
N ARG A 275 6.58 -6.71 -6.43
CA ARG A 275 7.50 -6.12 -5.50
C ARG A 275 8.93 -6.33 -5.96
N MET A 276 9.41 -5.42 -6.78
CA MET A 276 10.75 -5.46 -7.35
C MET A 276 11.33 -4.07 -7.50
N SER A 277 12.63 -3.98 -7.41
CA SER A 277 13.38 -2.76 -7.64
C SER A 277 13.42 -2.44 -9.12
N LEU A 278 13.13 -1.19 -9.49
CA LEU A 278 13.26 -0.64 -10.83
C LEU A 278 13.81 0.78 -10.72
N PRO A 279 14.73 1.20 -11.60
CA PRO A 279 15.35 2.52 -11.52
C PRO A 279 14.35 3.67 -11.74
N GLY A 280 13.39 3.49 -12.62
CA GLY A 280 12.28 4.40 -12.86
C GLY A 280 10.98 3.63 -12.88
N TRP A 281 9.86 4.29 -13.03
CA TRP A 281 8.52 3.72 -13.09
C TRP A 281 7.70 3.87 -11.82
N ARG A 282 6.98 4.95 -11.74
CA ARG A 282 5.93 5.28 -10.75
C ARG A 282 6.40 5.59 -9.33
N GLY A 283 7.32 4.83 -8.77
CA GLY A 283 7.66 4.92 -7.36
C GLY A 283 8.17 6.29 -6.95
N ALA A 284 9.16 6.80 -7.64
CA ALA A 284 9.82 8.03 -7.27
C ALA A 284 9.06 9.32 -7.64
N TYR A 285 8.04 9.27 -8.49
CA TYR A 285 7.19 10.45 -8.73
C TYR A 285 6.39 10.88 -7.50
N MET A 286 6.01 9.95 -6.63
CA MET A 286 5.10 10.27 -5.52
C MET A 286 5.81 10.81 -4.28
N GLY A 287 7.08 10.49 -4.09
CA GLY A 287 7.77 10.75 -2.82
C GLY A 287 7.83 12.23 -2.46
N ASP A 288 8.11 13.10 -3.42
CA ASP A 288 8.16 14.54 -3.21
C ASP A 288 6.80 15.12 -2.85
N PHE A 289 5.74 14.73 -3.56
CA PHE A 289 4.36 15.15 -3.28
C PHE A 289 3.87 14.74 -1.88
N LEU A 290 4.42 13.64 -1.36
CA LEU A 290 4.02 13.08 -0.07
C LEU A 290 4.95 13.50 1.09
N GLY A 291 5.89 14.42 0.83
CA GLY A 291 6.82 14.90 1.87
C GLY A 291 7.94 13.93 2.22
N MET A 292 8.31 13.03 1.31
CA MET A 292 9.32 11.98 1.52
C MET A 292 10.63 12.25 0.75
N GLN A 293 11.08 13.52 0.72
CA GLN A 293 12.26 13.96 -0.03
C GLN A 293 13.54 13.19 0.34
N ASP A 294 13.72 12.86 1.63
CA ASP A 294 14.87 12.07 2.07
C ASP A 294 14.91 10.69 1.41
N ARG A 295 13.76 10.03 1.28
CA ARG A 295 13.64 8.74 0.59
C ARG A 295 13.91 8.85 -0.90
N GLN A 296 13.48 9.97 -1.52
CA GLN A 296 13.78 10.26 -2.92
C GLN A 296 15.29 10.30 -3.17
N ARG A 297 16.02 11.05 -2.34
CA ARG A 297 17.47 11.14 -2.46
C ARG A 297 18.17 9.79 -2.27
N ILE A 298 17.72 9.00 -1.28
CA ILE A 298 18.24 7.65 -1.06
C ILE A 298 18.02 6.77 -2.31
N HIS A 299 16.83 6.81 -2.88
CA HIS A 299 16.47 6.09 -4.10
C HIS A 299 17.35 6.48 -5.29
N PHE A 300 17.44 7.78 -5.58
CA PHE A 300 18.23 8.27 -6.69
C PHE A 300 19.72 7.99 -6.51
N ASP A 301 20.26 8.13 -5.31
CA ASP A 301 21.65 7.81 -5.01
C ASP A 301 21.95 6.32 -5.17
N ALA A 302 21.03 5.45 -4.80
CA ALA A 302 21.19 4.00 -4.94
C ALA A 302 21.26 3.59 -6.42
N TYR A 303 20.43 4.18 -7.26
CA TYR A 303 20.48 3.91 -8.70
C TYR A 303 21.60 4.66 -9.43
N ALA A 304 22.00 5.84 -8.99
CA ALA A 304 23.21 6.48 -9.51
C ALA A 304 24.45 5.59 -9.36
N LYS A 305 24.56 4.86 -8.26
CA LYS A 305 25.64 3.87 -8.05
C LYS A 305 25.52 2.63 -8.93
N SER A 306 24.36 2.39 -9.53
CA SER A 306 24.17 1.28 -10.48
C SER A 306 24.52 1.65 -11.92
N GLN A 307 24.87 2.93 -12.17
CA GLN A 307 25.24 3.38 -13.49
C GLN A 307 26.54 2.71 -13.96
N VAL A 308 26.52 2.21 -15.19
CA VAL A 308 27.71 1.63 -15.83
C VAL A 308 28.71 2.73 -16.14
N THR A 309 29.96 2.55 -15.73
CA THR A 309 31.05 3.53 -15.89
C THR A 309 32.31 2.96 -16.47
N ASP A 310 32.39 1.64 -16.62
CA ASP A 310 33.60 0.88 -16.97
C ASP A 310 33.47 0.09 -18.28
N VAL A 311 32.36 0.22 -18.99
CA VAL A 311 32.14 -0.40 -20.31
C VAL A 311 32.11 0.69 -21.35
N PRO A 312 33.12 0.72 -22.29
CA PRO A 312 33.16 1.72 -23.32
C PRO A 312 31.89 1.73 -24.17
N VAL A 313 31.50 2.93 -24.57
CA VAL A 313 30.45 3.13 -25.56
C VAL A 313 30.91 2.54 -26.89
N THR A 314 30.13 1.61 -27.42
CA THR A 314 30.32 1.13 -28.78
C THR A 314 29.66 2.10 -29.77
N GLU A 315 30.21 2.22 -30.95
CA GLU A 315 29.63 3.08 -31.99
C GLU A 315 28.13 2.81 -32.19
N PRO A 316 27.36 3.86 -32.60
CA PRO A 316 25.93 3.72 -32.81
C PRO A 316 25.60 2.54 -33.70
N HIS A 317 24.53 1.83 -33.36
CA HIS A 317 24.04 0.75 -34.19
C HIS A 317 23.69 1.26 -35.58
N LEU A 318 24.20 0.58 -36.57
CA LEU A 318 23.73 0.76 -37.93
C LEU A 318 22.25 0.41 -38.00
N MET A 319 21.50 1.25 -38.69
CA MET A 319 20.10 0.93 -39.01
C MET A 319 20.08 -0.36 -39.84
N ASP A 320 19.16 -1.25 -39.54
CA ASP A 320 18.85 -2.37 -40.42
C ASP A 320 17.88 -1.89 -41.49
N GLU A 321 18.41 -1.28 -42.53
CA GLU A 321 17.62 -0.74 -43.65
C GLU A 321 16.82 -1.82 -44.39
N LYS A 322 17.35 -3.04 -44.47
CA LYS A 322 16.70 -4.16 -45.16
C LYS A 322 15.37 -4.56 -44.50
N ASN A 323 15.31 -4.48 -43.18
CA ASN A 323 14.11 -4.81 -42.42
C ASN A 323 13.37 -3.56 -41.90
N ASN A 324 13.77 -2.37 -42.34
CA ASN A 324 13.21 -1.09 -41.89
C ASN A 324 13.23 -0.93 -40.36
N LEU A 325 14.28 -1.45 -39.75
CA LEU A 325 14.47 -1.33 -38.29
C LEU A 325 15.49 -0.24 -38.02
N ALA A 326 15.17 0.65 -37.05
CA ALA A 326 16.06 1.74 -36.67
C ALA A 326 17.39 1.26 -36.03
N ARG A 327 17.45 -0.02 -35.65
CA ARG A 327 18.65 -0.66 -35.06
C ARG A 327 18.85 -2.02 -35.68
N GLY A 328 20.13 -2.38 -35.90
CA GLY A 328 20.49 -3.70 -36.36
C GLY A 328 20.12 -4.82 -35.37
N THR A 329 20.11 -6.05 -35.85
CA THR A 329 19.88 -7.25 -35.06
C THR A 329 21.11 -7.57 -34.21
N TYR A 330 21.19 -6.99 -33.04
CA TYR A 330 22.24 -7.31 -32.09
C TYR A 330 21.75 -8.33 -31.05
N LYS A 331 22.69 -9.09 -30.54
CA LYS A 331 22.45 -9.94 -29.40
C LYS A 331 21.96 -9.03 -28.24
N TRP A 332 20.82 -9.37 -27.66
CA TRP A 332 20.23 -8.62 -26.53
C TRP A 332 21.28 -8.27 -25.48
N GLY A 333 21.32 -7.02 -25.07
CA GLY A 333 22.16 -6.51 -24.01
C GLY A 333 23.58 -6.09 -24.41
N THR A 334 24.04 -6.41 -25.57
CA THR A 334 25.43 -6.09 -25.94
C THR A 334 25.66 -4.59 -26.19
N PRO A 335 24.78 -3.86 -26.89
CA PRO A 335 24.98 -2.43 -27.13
C PRO A 335 24.40 -1.53 -26.04
N MET A 336 23.39 -1.97 -25.32
CA MET A 336 22.78 -1.16 -24.28
C MET A 336 23.60 -1.13 -22.99
N TYR A 337 24.36 -2.18 -22.71
CA TYR A 337 25.20 -2.25 -21.52
C TYR A 337 26.55 -1.55 -21.76
N SER A 338 26.53 -0.25 -21.63
CA SER A 338 27.68 0.62 -21.77
C SER A 338 27.60 1.81 -20.82
N ASN A 339 28.67 2.59 -20.78
CA ASN A 339 28.76 3.76 -19.91
C ASN A 339 27.56 4.69 -20.04
N GLY A 340 26.94 4.97 -18.93
CA GLY A 340 25.74 5.80 -18.83
C GLY A 340 24.44 5.01 -18.58
N TYR A 341 24.42 3.69 -18.88
CA TYR A 341 23.26 2.85 -18.59
C TYR A 341 23.03 2.69 -17.09
N ILE A 342 21.79 2.82 -16.62
CA ILE A 342 21.41 2.63 -15.22
C ILE A 342 20.80 1.24 -15.06
N CYS A 343 21.44 0.41 -14.24
CA CYS A 343 21.07 -0.97 -14.08
C CYS A 343 19.85 -1.15 -13.17
N ARG A 344 19.18 -2.28 -13.31
CA ARG A 344 17.99 -2.64 -12.54
C ARG A 344 18.23 -2.76 -11.05
N ASN A 345 19.37 -3.34 -10.66
CA ASN A 345 19.68 -3.54 -9.25
C ASN A 345 20.34 -2.29 -8.66
N PRO A 346 19.74 -1.69 -7.61
CA PRO A 346 20.36 -0.55 -6.98
C PRO A 346 21.76 -0.90 -6.44
N GLU A 347 22.69 0.04 -6.58
CA GLU A 347 24.11 -0.09 -6.17
C GLU A 347 24.93 -1.16 -6.90
N LYS A 348 24.39 -1.77 -7.96
CA LYS A 348 25.06 -2.83 -8.72
C LYS A 348 24.91 -2.59 -10.20
N ASN A 349 26.03 -2.50 -10.92
CA ASN A 349 26.07 -2.34 -12.36
C ASN A 349 26.08 -3.69 -13.11
N ASN A 350 25.21 -4.61 -12.78
CA ASN A 350 25.31 -6.00 -13.20
C ASN A 350 24.06 -6.59 -13.84
N GLN A 351 22.99 -5.81 -14.03
CA GLN A 351 21.75 -6.33 -14.58
C GLN A 351 21.01 -5.33 -15.44
N PHE A 352 20.72 -5.73 -16.67
CA PHE A 352 19.79 -4.99 -17.52
C PHE A 352 18.35 -5.10 -17.07
N HIS A 353 17.60 -4.14 -17.54
CA HIS A 353 16.15 -4.23 -17.63
C HIS A 353 15.69 -3.40 -18.82
N HIS A 354 14.41 -3.09 -18.95
CA HIS A 354 13.90 -2.26 -20.02
C HIS A 354 14.66 -0.94 -20.13
N TYR A 355 15.10 -0.57 -21.31
CA TYR A 355 15.89 0.65 -21.53
C TYR A 355 15.11 1.92 -21.17
N ASP A 356 13.80 1.93 -21.37
CA ASP A 356 12.90 3.03 -21.03
C ASP A 356 12.94 3.40 -19.53
N MET A 357 13.29 2.47 -18.65
CA MET A 357 13.45 2.74 -17.22
C MET A 357 14.58 3.74 -16.93
N ASN A 358 15.57 3.82 -17.77
CA ASN A 358 16.65 4.78 -17.65
C ASN A 358 16.15 6.21 -17.86
N LEU A 359 15.35 6.41 -18.90
CA LEU A 359 14.78 7.72 -19.21
C LEU A 359 13.78 8.16 -18.13
N VAL A 360 12.95 7.21 -17.65
CA VAL A 360 12.02 7.48 -16.54
C VAL A 360 12.76 7.85 -15.26
N TYR A 361 13.88 7.20 -14.94
CA TYR A 361 14.73 7.58 -13.81
C TYR A 361 15.22 9.04 -13.89
N ILE A 362 15.67 9.45 -15.06
CA ILE A 362 16.13 10.82 -15.28
C ILE A 362 14.97 11.82 -15.14
N ASP A 363 13.80 11.48 -15.70
CA ASP A 363 12.62 12.32 -15.60
C ASP A 363 12.18 12.50 -14.12
N GLU A 364 12.09 11.40 -13.36
CA GLU A 364 11.80 11.44 -11.91
C GLU A 364 12.82 12.27 -11.13
N LEU A 365 14.12 12.15 -11.46
CA LEU A 365 15.18 12.95 -10.84
C LEU A 365 15.05 14.44 -11.16
N LEU A 366 14.69 14.78 -12.39
CA LEU A 366 14.45 16.19 -12.80
C LEU A 366 13.22 16.76 -12.09
N TRP A 367 12.17 15.96 -11.90
CA TRP A 367 11.01 16.34 -11.08
C TRP A 367 11.42 16.60 -9.62
N HIS A 368 12.22 15.72 -9.02
CA HIS A 368 12.74 15.92 -7.67
C HIS A 368 13.49 17.25 -7.54
N PHE A 369 14.31 17.62 -8.52
CA PHE A 369 15.01 18.92 -8.52
C PHE A 369 14.05 20.12 -8.51
N GLN A 370 12.90 20.00 -9.16
CA GLN A 370 11.91 21.09 -9.17
C GLN A 370 11.21 21.23 -7.81
N PHE A 371 11.01 20.13 -7.09
CA PHE A 371 10.41 20.15 -5.76
C PHE A 371 11.37 20.62 -4.67
N ASP A 372 12.58 20.10 -4.69
CA ASP A 372 13.54 20.29 -3.61
C ASP A 372 14.40 21.54 -3.79
N ALA A 373 14.64 21.95 -5.05
CA ALA A 373 15.47 23.11 -5.44
C ALA A 373 16.88 23.09 -4.82
N ASP A 374 17.38 21.92 -4.38
CA ASP A 374 18.72 21.76 -3.82
C ASP A 374 19.78 21.76 -4.92
N THR A 375 20.41 22.91 -5.14
CA THR A 375 21.45 23.09 -6.16
C THR A 375 22.72 22.28 -5.87
N ALA A 376 23.00 21.95 -4.63
CA ALA A 376 24.13 21.10 -4.26
C ALA A 376 23.86 19.65 -4.70
N TYR A 377 22.66 19.15 -4.46
CA TYR A 377 22.25 17.83 -4.93
C TYR A 377 22.19 17.76 -6.46
N MET A 378 21.68 18.80 -7.12
CA MET A 378 21.70 18.89 -8.59
C MET A 378 23.12 18.78 -9.15
N ARG A 379 24.10 19.51 -8.57
CA ARG A 379 25.50 19.42 -8.99
C ARG A 379 26.09 18.04 -8.74
N LYS A 380 25.76 17.39 -7.64
CA LYS A 380 26.17 16.01 -7.32
C LYS A 380 25.67 15.03 -8.39
N MET A 381 24.43 15.15 -8.81
CA MET A 381 23.77 14.23 -9.74
C MET A 381 24.02 14.58 -11.22
N TRP A 382 24.53 15.75 -11.52
CA TRP A 382 24.76 16.21 -12.88
C TRP A 382 25.66 15.27 -13.71
N PRO A 383 26.77 14.72 -13.19
CA PRO A 383 27.57 13.73 -13.91
C PRO A 383 26.78 12.49 -14.33
N VAL A 384 25.89 12.00 -13.49
CA VAL A 384 25.01 10.85 -13.76
C VAL A 384 24.10 11.16 -14.95
N ILE A 385 23.45 12.33 -14.94
CA ILE A 385 22.56 12.80 -16.01
C ILE A 385 23.35 12.95 -17.32
N LYS A 386 24.51 13.59 -17.29
CA LYS A 386 25.34 13.77 -18.48
C LYS A 386 25.76 12.44 -19.10
N SER A 387 26.19 11.51 -18.29
CA SER A 387 26.62 10.18 -18.75
C SER A 387 25.43 9.44 -19.37
N HIS A 388 24.25 9.51 -18.75
CA HIS A 388 23.05 8.90 -19.28
C HIS A 388 22.60 9.54 -20.60
N LEU A 389 22.59 10.86 -20.69
CA LEU A 389 22.24 11.55 -21.95
C LEU A 389 23.23 11.28 -23.08
N ALA A 390 24.50 11.06 -22.76
CA ALA A 390 25.47 10.61 -23.74
C ALA A 390 25.18 9.19 -24.22
N TRP A 391 24.77 8.30 -23.34
CA TRP A 391 24.32 6.95 -23.67
C TRP A 391 23.03 6.94 -24.51
N GLU A 392 22.06 7.82 -24.25
CA GLU A 392 20.81 7.94 -25.04
C GLU A 392 21.03 8.43 -26.49
N LYS A 393 22.17 9.05 -26.78
CA LYS A 393 22.50 9.51 -28.13
C LYS A 393 23.03 8.43 -29.03
N GLN A 394 23.31 7.24 -28.53
CA GLN A 394 23.80 6.10 -29.30
C GLN A 394 22.62 5.43 -30.00
#